data_1ef1272c24657a28c02e5eaac3f19b34
#
_entry.id   1ef1272c24657a28c02e5eaac3f19b34
#
_cell.length_a   1.000
_cell.length_b   1.000
_cell.length_c   1.000
_cell.angle_alpha   90.00
_cell.angle_beta   90.00
_cell.angle_gamma   90.00
#
_symmetry.space_group_name_H-M   'P 1'
#
loop_
_entity.id
_entity.type
_entity.pdbx_description
1 polymer ?
#
loop_
_entity_poly.entity_id
_entity_poly.type
_entity_poly.pdbx_seq_one_letter_code
_entity_poly.pdbx_strand_id
1 'polypeptide(L)'
;FYSKKKEELPTGTCLILVTPDSERTMCTFLGIAGKINENDVSSDAIKKSEMIFLEGYLWDEGDPKKAFDKAINNANKVAMSLSDQFCVDRHKPHFLNLVKNKIDITFANEQEIISLIEAKNFEEVINFSKQLNKLIIITRGEKGAIAINGEKIFECEVKKNLKILDLTGAGDLFAAGYLHGYINKLSIKECLEKGTE
;
A
#
# COMPACT_ATOMS: atom_id res chain seq x y z
N PHE A 1 19.34 -5.29 5.77
CA PHE A 1 18.63 -6.55 5.98
C PHE A 1 18.50 -6.79 7.47
N TYR A 2 17.27 -6.82 7.99
CA TYR A 2 17.02 -7.12 9.39
C TYR A 2 16.54 -8.55 9.52
N SER A 3 17.26 -9.37 10.27
CA SER A 3 16.75 -10.66 10.76
C SER A 3 16.63 -10.58 12.28
N LYS A 4 15.47 -10.90 12.81
CA LYS A 4 15.34 -11.11 14.25
C LYS A 4 16.19 -12.30 14.67
N LYS A 5 16.82 -12.19 15.83
CA LYS A 5 17.49 -13.31 16.48
C LYS A 5 16.44 -14.36 16.83
N LYS A 6 16.90 -15.60 17.07
CA LYS A 6 16.09 -16.77 17.43
C LYS A 6 14.99 -16.39 18.44
N GLU A 7 13.75 -16.45 17.99
CA GLU A 7 12.56 -16.15 18.75
C GLU A 7 11.72 -17.43 18.91
N GLU A 8 10.78 -17.42 19.83
CA GLU A 8 9.89 -18.58 20.07
C GLU A 8 8.94 -18.82 18.89
N LEU A 9 8.57 -17.77 18.16
CA LEU A 9 7.70 -17.86 16.98
C LEU A 9 8.51 -17.96 15.70
N PRO A 10 8.12 -18.82 14.74
CA PRO A 10 8.74 -18.91 13.45
C PRO A 10 8.44 -17.68 12.58
N THR A 11 9.16 -17.58 11.48
CA THR A 11 8.81 -16.66 10.38
C THR A 11 7.39 -16.93 9.89
N GLY A 12 6.69 -15.90 9.45
CA GLY A 12 5.36 -16.01 8.87
C GLY A 12 5.31 -16.98 7.68
N THR A 13 4.19 -17.66 7.55
CA THR A 13 3.91 -18.59 6.44
C THR A 13 2.53 -18.30 5.86
N CYS A 14 2.37 -18.54 4.56
CA CYS A 14 1.08 -18.41 3.90
C CYS A 14 0.84 -19.59 2.96
N LEU A 15 -0.31 -20.24 3.14
CA LEU A 15 -0.83 -21.19 2.15
C LEU A 15 -1.75 -20.43 1.20
N ILE A 16 -1.42 -20.44 -0.09
CA ILE A 16 -2.17 -19.75 -1.12
C ILE A 16 -2.88 -20.78 -1.99
N LEU A 17 -4.19 -20.70 -2.07
CA LEU A 17 -5.04 -21.52 -2.92
C LEU A 17 -5.50 -20.65 -4.10
N VAL A 18 -5.07 -21.01 -5.32
CA VAL A 18 -5.45 -20.31 -6.55
C VAL A 18 -6.51 -21.12 -7.27
N THR A 19 -7.62 -20.50 -7.62
CA THR A 19 -8.74 -21.11 -8.33
C THR A 19 -8.65 -20.88 -9.85
N PRO A 20 -9.38 -21.67 -10.69
CA PRO A 20 -9.27 -21.56 -12.15
C PRO A 20 -9.66 -20.18 -12.74
N ASP A 21 -10.37 -19.36 -11.99
CA ASP A 21 -10.74 -17.98 -12.33
C ASP A 21 -9.62 -16.98 -11.98
N SER A 22 -8.44 -17.46 -11.58
CA SER A 22 -7.27 -16.68 -11.15
C SER A 22 -7.46 -15.93 -9.82
N GLU A 23 -8.55 -16.18 -9.10
CA GLU A 23 -8.74 -15.69 -7.73
C GLU A 23 -7.95 -16.54 -6.73
N ARG A 24 -7.68 -15.96 -5.57
CA ARG A 24 -6.88 -16.61 -4.53
C ARG A 24 -7.50 -16.48 -3.14
N THR A 25 -7.29 -17.51 -2.35
CA THR A 25 -7.54 -17.50 -0.91
C THR A 25 -6.22 -17.67 -0.18
N MET A 26 -5.94 -16.80 0.76
CA MET A 26 -4.68 -16.77 1.51
C MET A 26 -4.94 -17.17 2.97
N CYS A 27 -4.34 -18.30 3.41
CA CYS A 27 -4.34 -18.74 4.80
C CYS A 27 -3.02 -18.32 5.44
N THR A 28 -2.98 -17.14 6.03
CA THR A 28 -1.77 -16.49 6.52
C THR A 28 -1.59 -16.66 8.02
N PHE A 29 -0.42 -17.13 8.41
CA PHE A 29 0.08 -17.07 9.79
C PHE A 29 1.27 -16.09 9.81
N LEU A 30 1.09 -14.93 10.43
CA LEU A 30 2.12 -13.88 10.46
C LEU A 30 3.38 -14.25 11.25
N GLY A 31 3.26 -15.19 12.18
CA GLY A 31 4.39 -15.58 13.01
C GLY A 31 5.00 -14.40 13.74
N ILE A 32 6.34 -14.35 13.75
CA ILE A 32 7.07 -13.27 14.41
C ILE A 32 6.91 -11.90 13.70
N ALA A 33 6.52 -11.88 12.41
CA ALA A 33 6.27 -10.62 11.71
C ALA A 33 5.12 -9.82 12.34
N GLY A 34 4.08 -10.52 12.87
CA GLY A 34 2.99 -9.88 13.60
C GLY A 34 3.37 -9.35 14.98
N LYS A 35 4.62 -9.52 15.41
CA LYS A 35 5.15 -9.05 16.71
C LYS A 35 6.17 -7.91 16.52
N ILE A 36 6.12 -7.22 15.39
CA ILE A 36 6.95 -6.03 15.18
C ILE A 36 6.66 -4.99 16.25
N ASN A 37 7.69 -4.35 16.76
CA ASN A 37 7.59 -3.32 17.78
C ASN A 37 8.56 -2.17 17.50
N GLU A 38 8.48 -1.11 18.30
CA GLU A 38 9.28 0.09 18.08
C GLU A 38 10.81 -0.13 18.17
N ASN A 39 11.29 -1.19 18.86
CA ASN A 39 12.72 -1.50 18.94
C ASN A 39 13.25 -2.15 17.67
N ASP A 40 12.36 -2.74 16.86
CA ASP A 40 12.72 -3.31 15.56
C ASP A 40 12.87 -2.21 14.49
N VAL A 41 12.47 -0.98 14.78
CA VAL A 41 12.50 0.16 13.85
C VAL A 41 13.69 1.06 14.14
N SER A 42 14.65 1.11 13.21
CA SER A 42 15.83 1.98 13.31
C SER A 42 15.53 3.40 12.83
N SER A 43 15.40 4.35 13.74
CA SER A 43 15.22 5.76 13.42
C SER A 43 16.34 6.31 12.53
N ASP A 44 17.59 5.89 12.75
CA ASP A 44 18.75 6.36 11.97
C ASP A 44 18.71 5.86 10.53
N ALA A 45 18.27 4.60 10.30
CA ALA A 45 18.12 4.07 8.97
C ALA A 45 16.99 4.81 8.22
N ILE A 46 15.86 5.06 8.90
CA ILE A 46 14.72 5.78 8.33
C ILE A 46 15.11 7.22 7.97
N LYS A 47 15.77 7.96 8.85
CA LYS A 47 16.18 9.34 8.59
C LYS A 47 17.16 9.47 7.43
N LYS A 48 17.98 8.44 7.17
CA LYS A 48 18.91 8.36 6.04
C LYS A 48 18.25 7.91 4.74
N SER A 49 17.02 7.38 4.80
CA SER A 49 16.27 6.93 3.64
C SER A 49 15.52 8.11 3.02
N GLU A 50 15.39 8.10 1.71
CA GLU A 50 14.61 9.10 0.98
C GLU A 50 13.12 8.98 1.29
N MET A 51 12.65 7.73 1.48
CA MET A 51 11.26 7.38 1.72
C MET A 51 11.16 6.08 2.51
N ILE A 52 10.07 5.92 3.25
CA ILE A 52 9.62 4.61 3.75
C ILE A 52 8.36 4.18 3.00
N PHE A 53 8.21 2.86 2.82
CA PHE A 53 7.00 2.24 2.32
C PHE A 53 6.42 1.34 3.40
N LEU A 54 5.14 1.52 3.71
CA LEU A 54 4.42 0.81 4.76
C LEU A 54 3.29 -0.02 4.15
N GLU A 55 3.09 -1.21 4.71
CA GLU A 55 1.99 -2.09 4.35
C GLU A 55 0.94 -2.13 5.45
N GLY A 56 -0.33 -1.88 5.11
CA GLY A 56 -1.44 -1.88 6.04
C GLY A 56 -1.62 -3.21 6.79
N TYR A 57 -1.22 -4.32 6.18
CA TYR A 57 -1.26 -5.66 6.80
C TYR A 57 -0.55 -5.75 8.14
N LEU A 58 0.53 -5.01 8.31
CA LEU A 58 1.35 -5.05 9.52
C LEU A 58 0.88 -4.07 10.59
N TRP A 59 -0.07 -3.19 10.25
CA TRP A 59 -0.65 -2.31 11.25
C TRP A 59 -1.69 -3.08 12.08
N ASP A 60 -1.51 -3.10 13.39
CA ASP A 60 -2.48 -3.60 14.36
C ASP A 60 -2.29 -2.87 15.69
N GLU A 61 -3.29 -2.97 16.58
CA GLU A 61 -3.23 -2.33 17.89
C GLU A 61 -2.04 -2.86 18.73
N GLY A 62 -1.51 -1.99 19.60
CA GLY A 62 -0.40 -2.33 20.48
C GLY A 62 0.96 -2.01 19.88
N ASP A 63 1.87 -2.97 19.89
CA ASP A 63 3.26 -2.76 19.49
C ASP A 63 3.44 -2.51 17.99
N PRO A 64 2.72 -3.19 17.07
CA PRO A 64 2.78 -2.85 15.65
C PRO A 64 2.44 -1.39 15.37
N LYS A 65 1.38 -0.85 16.00
CA LYS A 65 1.01 0.56 15.89
C LYS A 65 2.13 1.48 16.34
N LYS A 66 2.78 1.19 17.47
CA LYS A 66 3.92 2.01 17.95
C LYS A 66 5.09 1.97 16.97
N ALA A 67 5.37 0.81 16.35
CA ALA A 67 6.39 0.67 15.33
C ALA A 67 6.08 1.55 14.10
N PHE A 68 4.83 1.55 13.63
CA PHE A 68 4.36 2.43 12.55
C PHE A 68 4.48 3.91 12.91
N ASP A 69 3.98 4.31 14.09
CA ASP A 69 4.06 5.70 14.57
C ASP A 69 5.52 6.17 14.63
N LYS A 70 6.43 5.32 15.14
CA LYS A 70 7.86 5.62 15.17
C LYS A 70 8.45 5.76 13.77
N ALA A 71 8.10 4.86 12.85
CA ALA A 71 8.57 4.91 11.48
C ALA A 71 8.10 6.20 10.78
N ILE A 72 6.82 6.52 10.84
CA ILE A 72 6.23 7.72 10.26
C ILE A 72 6.86 9.00 10.82
N ASN A 73 7.04 9.07 12.14
CA ASN A 73 7.58 10.27 12.80
C ASN A 73 9.07 10.53 12.51
N ASN A 74 9.80 9.54 11.99
CA ASN A 74 11.22 9.66 11.63
C ASN A 74 11.47 9.74 10.12
N ALA A 75 10.44 9.56 9.30
CA ALA A 75 10.57 9.50 7.85
C ALA A 75 10.63 10.90 7.21
N ASN A 76 11.43 11.02 6.14
CA ASN A 76 11.43 12.20 5.28
C ASN A 76 10.20 12.23 4.38
N LYS A 77 9.75 11.06 3.93
CA LYS A 77 8.55 10.87 3.12
C LYS A 77 7.94 9.50 3.41
N VAL A 78 6.62 9.43 3.43
CA VAL A 78 5.88 8.20 3.75
C VAL A 78 4.99 7.80 2.58
N ALA A 79 5.23 6.61 2.04
CA ALA A 79 4.31 5.92 1.15
C ALA A 79 3.65 4.76 1.91
N MET A 80 2.39 4.49 1.64
CA MET A 80 1.65 3.40 2.29
C MET A 80 0.69 2.75 1.30
N SER A 81 0.64 1.41 1.32
CA SER A 81 -0.44 0.61 0.74
C SER A 81 -1.53 0.37 1.78
N LEU A 82 -2.79 0.49 1.38
CA LEU A 82 -3.93 0.10 2.24
C LEU A 82 -4.03 -1.42 2.38
N SER A 83 -3.38 -2.16 1.48
CA SER A 83 -3.11 -3.61 1.48
C SER A 83 -4.30 -4.50 1.14
N ASP A 84 -5.39 -4.43 1.87
CA ASP A 84 -6.66 -5.05 1.51
C ASP A 84 -7.86 -4.42 2.21
N GLN A 85 -9.07 -4.78 1.74
CA GLN A 85 -10.30 -4.26 2.28
C GLN A 85 -10.52 -4.66 3.75
N PHE A 86 -10.08 -5.85 4.18
CA PHE A 86 -10.24 -6.28 5.59
C PHE A 86 -9.40 -5.42 6.54
N CYS A 87 -8.19 -5.03 6.12
CA CYS A 87 -7.36 -4.10 6.87
C CYS A 87 -8.04 -2.74 6.98
N VAL A 88 -8.56 -2.24 5.85
CA VAL A 88 -9.29 -0.97 5.81
C VAL A 88 -10.51 -1.01 6.73
N ASP A 89 -11.36 -2.02 6.62
CA ASP A 89 -12.61 -2.12 7.39
C ASP A 89 -12.34 -2.22 8.89
N ARG A 90 -11.30 -2.96 9.28
CA ARG A 90 -10.89 -3.13 10.68
C ARG A 90 -10.34 -1.85 11.29
N HIS A 91 -9.56 -1.08 10.52
CA HIS A 91 -8.78 0.05 11.01
C HIS A 91 -9.18 1.39 10.37
N LYS A 92 -10.37 1.47 9.79
CA LYS A 92 -10.86 2.60 8.98
C LYS A 92 -10.59 3.98 9.57
N PRO A 93 -10.99 4.30 10.84
CA PRO A 93 -10.76 5.64 11.38
C PRO A 93 -9.26 5.99 11.46
N HIS A 94 -8.42 5.00 11.78
CA HIS A 94 -6.98 5.20 11.88
C HIS A 94 -6.36 5.39 10.50
N PHE A 95 -6.67 4.51 9.54
CA PHE A 95 -6.16 4.62 8.17
C PHE A 95 -6.60 5.92 7.51
N LEU A 96 -7.85 6.32 7.70
CA LEU A 96 -8.33 7.61 7.20
C LEU A 96 -7.55 8.79 7.78
N ASN A 97 -7.25 8.74 9.09
CA ASN A 97 -6.41 9.76 9.72
C ASN A 97 -4.98 9.76 9.18
N LEU A 98 -4.37 8.58 8.95
CA LEU A 98 -3.05 8.47 8.34
C LEU A 98 -3.04 9.07 6.94
N VAL A 99 -3.95 8.67 6.07
CA VAL A 99 -4.08 9.18 4.69
C VAL A 99 -4.28 10.70 4.67
N LYS A 100 -5.14 11.22 5.53
CA LYS A 100 -5.38 12.67 5.60
C LYS A 100 -4.18 13.46 6.10
N ASN A 101 -3.44 12.95 7.09
CA ASN A 101 -2.54 13.80 7.88
C ASN A 101 -1.07 13.38 7.83
N LYS A 102 -0.74 12.12 7.54
CA LYS A 102 0.61 11.56 7.75
C LYS A 102 1.26 10.97 6.50
N ILE A 103 0.47 10.44 5.59
CA ILE A 103 0.98 9.75 4.40
C ILE A 103 1.11 10.76 3.25
N ASP A 104 2.21 10.72 2.51
CA ASP A 104 2.45 11.56 1.34
C ASP A 104 1.96 10.89 0.06
N ILE A 105 2.11 9.56 -0.02
CA ILE A 105 1.74 8.74 -1.18
C ILE A 105 0.92 7.55 -0.70
N THR A 106 -0.33 7.46 -1.12
CA THR A 106 -1.21 6.32 -0.78
C THR A 106 -1.44 5.45 -2.00
N PHE A 107 -1.23 4.15 -1.84
CA PHE A 107 -1.61 3.11 -2.79
C PHE A 107 -2.87 2.41 -2.29
N ALA A 108 -3.82 2.22 -3.17
CA ALA A 108 -5.06 1.51 -2.90
C ALA A 108 -5.59 0.87 -4.18
N ASN A 109 -6.44 -0.15 -4.05
CA ASN A 109 -7.35 -0.51 -5.13
C ASN A 109 -8.67 0.27 -5.03
N GLU A 110 -9.53 0.18 -6.06
CA GLU A 110 -10.81 0.90 -6.12
C GLU A 110 -11.71 0.54 -4.92
N GLN A 111 -11.72 -0.72 -4.48
CA GLN A 111 -12.56 -1.19 -3.37
C GLN A 111 -12.05 -0.69 -2.01
N GLU A 112 -10.75 -0.73 -1.80
CA GLU A 112 -10.11 -0.26 -0.57
C GLU A 112 -10.37 1.22 -0.32
N ILE A 113 -10.18 2.07 -1.34
CA ILE A 113 -10.38 3.50 -1.18
C ILE A 113 -11.87 3.86 -1.03
N ILE A 114 -12.77 3.17 -1.74
CA ILE A 114 -14.21 3.31 -1.57
C ILE A 114 -14.62 2.95 -0.14
N SER A 115 -14.13 1.81 0.37
CA SER A 115 -14.39 1.40 1.76
C SER A 115 -13.83 2.40 2.77
N LEU A 116 -12.61 2.88 2.57
CA LEU A 116 -11.94 3.80 3.50
C LEU A 116 -12.76 5.08 3.74
N ILE A 117 -13.32 5.66 2.68
CA ILE A 117 -14.04 6.93 2.75
C ILE A 117 -15.55 6.76 2.70
N GLU A 118 -16.04 5.51 2.64
CA GLU A 118 -17.48 5.18 2.53
C GLU A 118 -18.14 5.84 1.33
N ALA A 119 -17.40 5.91 0.20
CA ALA A 119 -17.89 6.51 -1.02
C ALA A 119 -19.00 5.66 -1.67
N LYS A 120 -19.97 6.34 -2.27
CA LYS A 120 -21.06 5.71 -3.01
C LYS A 120 -20.67 5.36 -4.45
N ASN A 121 -19.68 6.06 -4.99
CA ASN A 121 -19.20 5.91 -6.35
C ASN A 121 -17.76 6.44 -6.48
N PHE A 122 -17.15 6.17 -7.63
CA PHE A 122 -15.75 6.55 -7.86
C PHE A 122 -15.56 8.07 -8.03
N GLU A 123 -16.58 8.82 -8.39
CA GLU A 123 -16.51 10.28 -8.47
C GLU A 123 -16.27 10.91 -7.08
N GLU A 124 -16.90 10.38 -6.05
CA GLU A 124 -16.65 10.81 -4.67
C GLU A 124 -15.19 10.53 -4.24
N VAL A 125 -14.59 9.40 -4.71
CA VAL A 125 -13.18 9.10 -4.49
C VAL A 125 -12.27 10.15 -5.15
N ILE A 126 -12.57 10.53 -6.40
CA ILE A 126 -11.82 11.56 -7.11
C ILE A 126 -11.89 12.90 -6.36
N ASN A 127 -13.10 13.31 -5.96
CA ASN A 127 -13.31 14.57 -5.25
C ASN A 127 -12.60 14.59 -3.90
N PHE A 128 -12.68 13.50 -3.12
CA PHE A 128 -11.93 13.36 -1.87
C PHE A 128 -10.42 13.46 -2.10
N SER A 129 -9.90 12.73 -3.08
CA SER A 129 -8.46 12.69 -3.38
C SER A 129 -7.91 14.05 -3.80
N LYS A 130 -8.67 14.82 -4.59
CA LYS A 130 -8.30 16.19 -4.98
C LYS A 130 -8.18 17.12 -3.77
N GLN A 131 -9.12 17.03 -2.82
CA GLN A 131 -9.13 17.86 -1.61
C GLN A 131 -7.95 17.59 -0.68
N LEU A 132 -7.38 16.39 -0.70
CA LEU A 132 -6.24 16.03 0.16
C LEU A 132 -4.94 16.74 -0.25
N ASN A 133 -4.81 17.16 -1.50
CA ASN A 133 -3.57 17.72 -2.06
C ASN A 133 -2.33 16.83 -1.80
N LYS A 134 -2.53 15.52 -1.90
CA LYS A 134 -1.53 14.45 -1.73
C LYS A 134 -1.60 13.51 -2.92
N LEU A 135 -0.59 12.67 -3.07
CA LEU A 135 -0.54 11.72 -4.17
C LEU A 135 -1.29 10.44 -3.81
N ILE A 136 -2.44 10.25 -4.43
CA ILE A 136 -3.27 9.05 -4.26
C ILE A 136 -3.22 8.25 -5.55
N ILE A 137 -2.84 6.99 -5.46
CA ILE A 137 -2.65 6.07 -6.59
C ILE A 137 -3.62 4.91 -6.41
N ILE A 138 -4.46 4.69 -7.41
CA ILE A 138 -5.56 3.73 -7.32
C ILE A 138 -5.48 2.78 -8.51
N THR A 139 -5.32 1.49 -8.20
CA THR A 139 -5.46 0.42 -9.20
C THR A 139 -6.93 0.04 -9.35
N ARG A 140 -7.36 -0.24 -10.59
CA ARG A 140 -8.76 -0.42 -10.94
C ARG A 140 -9.00 -1.68 -11.79
N GLY A 141 -8.17 -2.70 -11.60
CA GLY A 141 -8.24 -3.93 -12.38
C GLY A 141 -8.13 -3.65 -13.88
N GLU A 142 -9.05 -4.17 -14.66
CA GLU A 142 -9.08 -4.01 -16.13
C GLU A 142 -9.21 -2.55 -16.60
N LYS A 143 -9.63 -1.64 -15.73
CA LYS A 143 -9.72 -0.21 -16.02
C LYS A 143 -8.37 0.52 -15.89
N GLY A 144 -7.30 -0.20 -15.55
CA GLY A 144 -5.96 0.37 -15.40
C GLY A 144 -5.69 0.98 -14.04
N ALA A 145 -4.96 2.08 -14.02
CA ALA A 145 -4.60 2.79 -12.80
C ALA A 145 -4.72 4.30 -12.98
N ILE A 146 -4.99 4.99 -11.88
CA ILE A 146 -5.13 6.44 -11.82
C ILE A 146 -4.26 7.00 -10.68
N ALA A 147 -3.62 8.13 -10.93
CA ALA A 147 -2.94 8.91 -9.89
C ALA A 147 -3.56 10.31 -9.82
N ILE A 148 -3.89 10.72 -8.60
CA ILE A 148 -4.51 12.02 -8.31
C ILE A 148 -3.56 12.81 -7.41
N ASN A 149 -3.18 14.01 -7.85
CA ASN A 149 -2.30 14.92 -7.11
C ASN A 149 -2.89 16.34 -7.15
N GLY A 150 -3.62 16.71 -6.12
CA GLY A 150 -4.46 17.90 -6.13
C GLY A 150 -5.44 17.85 -7.30
N GLU A 151 -5.55 18.90 -8.08
CA GLU A 151 -6.46 18.94 -9.24
C GLU A 151 -6.01 18.11 -10.45
N LYS A 152 -4.76 17.62 -10.45
CA LYS A 152 -4.20 16.88 -11.58
C LYS A 152 -4.54 15.40 -11.47
N ILE A 153 -5.04 14.85 -12.58
CA ILE A 153 -5.38 13.44 -12.71
C ILE A 153 -4.55 12.85 -13.85
N PHE A 154 -3.95 11.71 -13.62
CA PHE A 154 -3.17 10.93 -14.57
C PHE A 154 -3.74 9.52 -14.64
N GLU A 155 -3.89 8.99 -15.84
CA GLU A 155 -4.44 7.65 -16.06
C GLU A 155 -3.49 6.82 -16.92
N CYS A 156 -3.48 5.53 -16.67
CA CYS A 156 -2.76 4.54 -17.45
C CYS A 156 -3.66 3.32 -17.68
N GLU A 157 -3.75 2.89 -18.94
CA GLU A 157 -4.47 1.67 -19.29
C GLU A 157 -3.62 0.42 -18.97
N VAL A 158 -4.27 -0.71 -18.76
CA VAL A 158 -3.58 -2.01 -18.65
C VAL A 158 -3.13 -2.51 -20.03
N LYS A 159 -2.10 -3.36 -20.06
CA LYS A 159 -1.74 -4.14 -21.25
C LYS A 159 -2.91 -5.03 -21.65
N LYS A 160 -3.33 -4.93 -22.91
CA LYS A 160 -4.41 -5.75 -23.47
C LYS A 160 -3.91 -7.17 -23.76
N ASN A 161 -4.83 -8.13 -23.75
CA ASN A 161 -4.57 -9.53 -24.13
C ASN A 161 -3.61 -10.30 -23.19
N LEU A 162 -3.54 -9.93 -21.91
CA LEU A 162 -2.82 -10.73 -20.93
C LEU A 162 -3.69 -11.94 -20.51
N LYS A 163 -3.07 -13.12 -20.51
CA LYS A 163 -3.66 -14.29 -19.86
C LYS A 163 -3.27 -14.28 -18.39
N ILE A 164 -4.21 -13.87 -17.54
CA ILE A 164 -3.99 -13.85 -16.10
C ILE A 164 -4.09 -15.29 -15.59
N LEU A 165 -3.08 -15.72 -14.83
CA LEU A 165 -3.02 -17.04 -14.20
C LEU A 165 -3.14 -16.95 -12.68
N ASP A 166 -2.60 -15.90 -12.11
CA ASP A 166 -2.55 -15.63 -10.67
C ASP A 166 -2.42 -14.12 -10.45
N LEU A 167 -3.24 -13.57 -9.55
CA LEU A 167 -3.24 -12.16 -9.17
C LEU A 167 -2.43 -11.87 -7.90
N THR A 168 -1.77 -12.89 -7.32
CA THR A 168 -1.00 -12.73 -6.09
C THR A 168 0.16 -11.77 -6.30
N GLY A 169 0.23 -10.73 -5.47
CA GLY A 169 1.30 -9.73 -5.50
C GLY A 169 1.19 -8.69 -6.64
N ALA A 170 0.11 -8.70 -7.43
CA ALA A 170 -0.06 -7.72 -8.51
C ALA A 170 -0.03 -6.28 -7.99
N GLY A 171 -0.67 -6.01 -6.84
CA GLY A 171 -0.63 -4.69 -6.18
C GLY A 171 0.76 -4.32 -5.70
N ASP A 172 1.50 -5.28 -5.13
CA ASP A 172 2.85 -5.08 -4.61
C ASP A 172 3.83 -4.76 -5.75
N LEU A 173 3.74 -5.51 -6.86
CA LEU A 173 4.58 -5.28 -8.05
C LEU A 173 4.23 -3.95 -8.72
N PHE A 174 2.95 -3.58 -8.79
CA PHE A 174 2.54 -2.28 -9.27
C PHE A 174 3.15 -1.16 -8.42
N ALA A 175 3.03 -1.24 -7.10
CA ALA A 175 3.61 -0.25 -6.19
C ALA A 175 5.14 -0.18 -6.32
N ALA A 176 5.82 -1.33 -6.46
CA ALA A 176 7.27 -1.39 -6.66
C ALA A 176 7.69 -0.71 -7.96
N GLY A 177 7.02 -0.99 -9.09
CA GLY A 177 7.28 -0.34 -10.38
C GLY A 177 7.04 1.15 -10.33
N TYR A 178 5.92 1.57 -9.72
CA TYR A 178 5.60 2.99 -9.53
C TYR A 178 6.67 3.71 -8.71
N LEU A 179 7.02 3.17 -7.54
CA LEU A 179 8.01 3.76 -6.63
C LEU A 179 9.41 3.78 -7.25
N HIS A 180 9.78 2.74 -8.04
CA HIS A 180 11.01 2.77 -8.82
C HIS A 180 11.05 3.98 -9.75
N GLY A 181 9.98 4.22 -10.52
CA GLY A 181 9.88 5.41 -11.37
C GLY A 181 9.94 6.70 -10.58
N TYR A 182 9.22 6.77 -9.46
CA TYR A 182 9.15 7.95 -8.61
C TYR A 182 10.52 8.35 -8.03
N ILE A 183 11.28 7.39 -7.50
CA ILE A 183 12.64 7.62 -6.95
C ILE A 183 13.59 8.07 -8.07
N ASN A 184 13.42 7.55 -9.29
CA ASN A 184 14.19 7.96 -10.46
C ASN A 184 13.67 9.26 -11.10
N LYS A 185 12.73 9.97 -10.45
CA LYS A 185 12.21 11.29 -10.87
C LYS A 185 11.50 11.29 -12.22
N LEU A 186 10.91 10.17 -12.60
CA LEU A 186 10.02 10.11 -13.74
C LEU A 186 8.73 10.91 -13.47
N SER A 187 8.04 11.30 -14.53
CA SER A 187 6.72 11.93 -14.40
C SER A 187 5.71 10.97 -13.77
N ILE A 188 4.64 11.48 -13.15
CA ILE A 188 3.59 10.64 -12.53
C ILE A 188 3.01 9.66 -13.56
N LYS A 189 2.86 10.07 -14.80
CA LYS A 189 2.35 9.21 -15.87
C LYS A 189 3.33 8.06 -16.18
N GLU A 190 4.60 8.35 -16.35
CA GLU A 190 5.64 7.33 -16.55
C GLU A 190 5.74 6.37 -15.35
N CYS A 191 5.55 6.87 -14.12
CA CYS A 191 5.49 6.01 -12.92
C CYS A 191 4.29 5.05 -12.98
N LEU A 192 3.10 5.49 -13.41
CA LEU A 192 1.94 4.63 -13.62
C LEU A 192 2.23 3.55 -14.68
N GLU A 193 2.84 3.95 -15.81
CA GLU A 193 3.23 3.04 -16.89
C GLU A 193 4.22 1.97 -16.36
N LYS A 194 5.20 2.37 -15.56
CA LYS A 194 6.14 1.45 -14.89
C LYS A 194 5.47 0.48 -13.92
N GLY A 195 4.45 0.93 -13.21
CA GLY A 195 3.65 0.08 -12.33
C GLY A 195 2.83 -0.97 -13.08
N THR A 196 2.43 -0.67 -14.33
CA THR A 196 1.61 -1.57 -15.17
C THR A 196 2.42 -2.49 -16.08
N GLU A 197 3.75 -2.33 -16.19
CA GLU A 197 4.68 -3.21 -16.93
C GLU A 197 4.84 -4.57 -16.26
#